data_39f17b7c1c9f4df48ab7951dae28415b
#
_entry.id   39f17b7c1c9f4df48ab7951dae28415b
#
_cell.length_a   1.000
_cell.length_b   1.000
_cell.length_c   1.000
_cell.angle_alpha   90.00
_cell.angle_beta   90.00
_cell.angle_gamma   90.00
#
_symmetry.space_group_name_H-M   'P 1'
#
loop_
_entity.id
_entity.type
_entity.pdbx_description
1 polymer ?
#
loop_
_entity_poly.entity_id
_entity_poly.type
_entity_poly.pdbx_seq_one_letter_code
_entity_poly.pdbx_strand_id
1 'polypeptide(L)'
;MNNTPEVKVGVVAVSRDCFPETLSVNRRKALMKAYTEKYGSEGVYECPVCIVESEIHMVQALEDVKNAGCNALVVYLGNFGPEISETLLAKHFDGPAMFIAAAEESGDDLVGGRGDAYCGMLNASYNLKLREIKAYIPENPVGDAEDCADRIHEFIPIARALVGLKDLKIISFGPRPLNFLACNAPIKRLYDLGVEIEENSELDLFEAFNKHAGDERIPGVVKEMEQELGEGNKKPEILSKLAQYELTLLDWVEEHRGYRKYVALTSKCWPAFQTQFGFVPCYVNSRLTGRGIPVSCEVDIYGTLSEFIGACVSGDMVTLLDINNTVPKDMYEADIKGKYDYSLTDTFMGFHCGNTCSKKLAFCSMKYQTVSYTHLTLPTTERV
;
A
#
# COMPACT_ATOMS: atom_id res chain seq x y z
N MET A 1 7.89 2.41 -14.59
CA MET A 1 6.66 1.72 -14.13
C MET A 1 6.06 2.53 -12.99
N ASN A 2 4.77 2.82 -12.99
CA ASN A 2 4.08 3.34 -11.81
C ASN A 2 3.60 2.13 -11.00
N ASN A 3 4.23 1.86 -9.87
CA ASN A 3 3.95 0.67 -9.05
C ASN A 3 3.07 1.00 -7.82
N THR A 4 2.52 2.22 -7.78
CA THR A 4 1.57 2.65 -6.74
C THR A 4 0.16 2.68 -7.33
N PRO A 5 -0.81 1.98 -6.75
CA PRO A 5 -2.18 1.99 -7.24
C PRO A 5 -2.83 3.37 -7.13
N GLU A 6 -3.55 3.76 -8.18
CA GLU A 6 -4.44 4.91 -8.13
C GLU A 6 -5.83 4.46 -7.66
N VAL A 7 -6.47 5.24 -6.80
CA VAL A 7 -7.80 4.95 -6.26
C VAL A 7 -8.77 6.04 -6.66
N LYS A 8 -9.92 5.61 -7.20
CA LYS A 8 -11.08 6.46 -7.40
C LYS A 8 -12.27 5.87 -6.65
N VAL A 9 -12.76 6.61 -5.68
CA VAL A 9 -13.84 6.19 -4.78
C VAL A 9 -15.18 6.64 -5.33
N GLY A 10 -16.10 5.72 -5.59
CA GLY A 10 -17.49 6.03 -5.90
C GLY A 10 -18.33 6.11 -4.62
N VAL A 11 -19.02 7.22 -4.39
CA VAL A 11 -19.91 7.40 -3.25
C VAL A 11 -21.37 7.21 -3.71
N VAL A 12 -22.02 6.17 -3.20
CA VAL A 12 -23.41 5.80 -3.54
C VAL A 12 -24.30 5.97 -2.33
N ALA A 13 -25.32 6.83 -2.43
CA ALA A 13 -26.31 6.99 -1.37
C ALA A 13 -27.40 5.91 -1.46
N VAL A 14 -27.90 5.49 -0.31
CA VAL A 14 -29.00 4.52 -0.20
C VAL A 14 -30.13 5.09 0.64
N SER A 15 -31.35 4.65 0.38
CA SER A 15 -32.56 5.11 1.07
C SER A 15 -33.57 3.98 1.23
N ARG A 16 -34.19 3.88 2.38
CA ARG A 16 -35.34 3.03 2.56
C ARG A 16 -36.62 3.75 2.06
N ASP A 17 -37.55 3.01 1.48
CA ASP A 17 -38.75 3.57 0.82
C ASP A 17 -39.69 4.34 1.79
N CYS A 18 -39.71 3.94 3.07
CA CYS A 18 -40.51 4.63 4.11
C CYS A 18 -39.87 5.94 4.62
N PHE A 19 -38.69 6.30 4.14
CA PHE A 19 -38.02 7.57 4.41
C PHE A 19 -37.94 8.42 3.14
N PRO A 20 -37.90 9.76 3.23
CA PRO A 20 -37.73 10.59 2.05
C PRO A 20 -36.38 10.32 1.37
N GLU A 21 -36.40 9.92 0.10
CA GLU A 21 -35.18 9.77 -0.72
C GLU A 21 -34.34 11.06 -0.74
N THR A 22 -35.03 12.21 -0.79
CA THR A 22 -34.43 13.54 -0.80
C THR A 22 -33.53 13.79 0.41
N LEU A 23 -33.83 13.19 1.56
CA LEU A 23 -33.01 13.30 2.76
C LEU A 23 -31.64 12.66 2.50
N SER A 24 -31.61 11.44 1.97
CA SER A 24 -30.38 10.71 1.68
C SER A 24 -29.56 11.43 0.60
N VAL A 25 -30.22 11.90 -0.46
CA VAL A 25 -29.56 12.66 -1.54
C VAL A 25 -28.95 13.97 -1.04
N ASN A 26 -29.66 14.71 -0.19
CA ASN A 26 -29.15 15.98 0.35
C ASN A 26 -27.98 15.75 1.30
N ARG A 27 -28.05 14.74 2.15
CA ARG A 27 -26.95 14.35 3.05
C ARG A 27 -25.70 13.91 2.24
N ARG A 28 -25.87 13.16 1.16
CA ARG A 28 -24.75 12.83 0.24
C ARG A 28 -24.13 14.11 -0.36
N LYS A 29 -24.96 15.05 -0.83
CA LYS A 29 -24.45 16.32 -1.37
C LYS A 29 -23.68 17.13 -0.33
N ALA A 30 -24.16 17.16 0.90
CA ALA A 30 -23.48 17.82 2.02
C ALA A 30 -22.12 17.14 2.30
N LEU A 31 -22.10 15.80 2.35
CA LEU A 31 -20.88 15.01 2.49
C LEU A 31 -19.87 15.32 1.36
N MET A 32 -20.30 15.29 0.10
CA MET A 32 -19.43 15.57 -1.04
C MET A 32 -18.89 17.00 -1.04
N LYS A 33 -19.70 17.95 -0.58
CA LYS A 33 -19.29 19.34 -0.38
C LYS A 33 -18.20 19.42 0.70
N ALA A 34 -18.43 18.86 1.88
CA ALA A 34 -17.49 18.83 3.00
C ALA A 34 -16.17 18.18 2.57
N TYR A 35 -16.23 17.04 1.87
CA TYR A 35 -15.06 16.38 1.34
C TYR A 35 -14.26 17.28 0.39
N THR A 36 -14.94 17.88 -0.59
CA THR A 36 -14.31 18.72 -1.60
C THR A 36 -13.66 19.97 -0.98
N GLU A 37 -14.31 20.59 -0.02
CA GLU A 37 -13.80 21.78 0.68
C GLU A 37 -12.53 21.46 1.49
N LYS A 38 -12.44 20.26 2.08
CA LYS A 38 -11.34 19.86 2.96
C LYS A 38 -10.18 19.19 2.21
N TYR A 39 -10.48 18.34 1.23
CA TYR A 39 -9.52 17.44 0.59
C TYR A 39 -9.40 17.61 -0.93
N GLY A 40 -10.24 18.45 -1.54
CA GLY A 40 -10.34 18.56 -3.00
C GLY A 40 -11.28 17.52 -3.60
N SER A 41 -11.52 17.61 -4.90
CA SER A 41 -12.45 16.72 -5.63
C SER A 41 -11.74 15.56 -6.33
N GLU A 42 -10.41 15.49 -6.28
CA GLU A 42 -9.65 14.47 -6.97
C GLU A 42 -9.82 13.10 -6.29
N GLY A 43 -9.96 12.05 -7.09
CA GLY A 43 -10.07 10.68 -6.61
C GLY A 43 -11.40 10.29 -5.98
N VAL A 44 -12.40 11.17 -5.94
CA VAL A 44 -13.75 10.86 -5.43
C VAL A 44 -14.82 11.21 -6.46
N TYR A 45 -15.81 10.35 -6.61
CA TYR A 45 -16.91 10.48 -7.55
C TYR A 45 -18.25 10.37 -6.83
N GLU A 46 -19.13 11.34 -7.01
CA GLU A 46 -20.50 11.29 -6.54
C GLU A 46 -21.40 10.54 -7.53
N CYS A 47 -21.88 9.35 -7.18
CA CYS A 47 -22.86 8.64 -7.97
C CYS A 47 -24.22 9.37 -7.90
N PRO A 48 -24.82 9.76 -9.03
CA PRO A 48 -26.10 10.44 -9.04
C PRO A 48 -27.28 9.54 -8.59
N VAL A 49 -27.11 8.23 -8.73
CA VAL A 49 -28.14 7.25 -8.35
C VAL A 49 -28.23 7.15 -6.84
N CYS A 50 -29.47 7.21 -6.31
CA CYS A 50 -29.78 6.81 -4.96
C CYS A 50 -30.50 5.45 -5.02
N ILE A 51 -30.04 4.48 -4.23
CA ILE A 51 -30.66 3.15 -4.19
C ILE A 51 -31.80 3.18 -3.20
N VAL A 52 -33.05 3.13 -3.72
CA VAL A 52 -34.28 3.09 -2.92
C VAL A 52 -34.92 1.73 -3.04
N GLU A 53 -34.70 0.83 -2.07
CA GLU A 53 -35.22 -0.54 -1.96
C GLU A 53 -35.32 -1.35 -3.29
N SER A 54 -34.40 -1.07 -4.23
CA SER A 54 -34.50 -1.62 -5.58
C SER A 54 -33.16 -2.20 -6.04
N GLU A 55 -33.17 -3.45 -6.40
CA GLU A 55 -32.04 -4.07 -7.10
C GLU A 55 -31.83 -3.47 -8.51
N ILE A 56 -32.86 -2.88 -9.11
CA ILE A 56 -32.72 -2.13 -10.37
C ILE A 56 -31.89 -0.88 -10.16
N HIS A 57 -32.17 -0.11 -9.09
CA HIS A 57 -31.35 1.05 -8.73
C HIS A 57 -29.92 0.63 -8.36
N MET A 58 -29.75 -0.52 -7.70
CA MET A 58 -28.44 -1.07 -7.40
C MET A 58 -27.64 -1.36 -8.66
N VAL A 59 -28.25 -1.99 -9.68
CA VAL A 59 -27.59 -2.26 -10.98
C VAL A 59 -27.21 -0.94 -11.66
N GLN A 60 -28.10 0.06 -11.67
CA GLN A 60 -27.82 1.38 -12.25
C GLN A 60 -26.65 2.07 -11.54
N ALA A 61 -26.61 2.03 -10.21
CA ALA A 61 -25.51 2.60 -9.44
C ALA A 61 -24.17 1.87 -9.71
N LEU A 62 -24.22 0.54 -9.81
CA LEU A 62 -23.06 -0.28 -10.12
C LEU A 62 -22.49 0.04 -11.51
N GLU A 63 -23.35 0.18 -12.50
CA GLU A 63 -22.96 0.56 -13.87
C GLU A 63 -22.39 1.99 -13.91
N ASP A 64 -23.00 2.93 -13.18
CA ASP A 64 -22.56 4.33 -13.12
C ASP A 64 -21.15 4.46 -12.52
N VAL A 65 -20.91 3.89 -11.34
CA VAL A 65 -19.58 3.94 -10.71
C VAL A 65 -18.52 3.21 -11.52
N LYS A 66 -18.90 2.12 -12.21
CA LYS A 66 -18.00 1.39 -13.10
C LYS A 66 -17.63 2.25 -14.33
N ASN A 67 -18.61 2.89 -14.96
CA ASN A 67 -18.39 3.77 -16.12
C ASN A 67 -17.58 5.01 -15.74
N ALA A 68 -17.71 5.48 -14.51
CA ALA A 68 -16.88 6.55 -13.96
C ALA A 68 -15.43 6.11 -13.66
N GLY A 69 -15.10 4.82 -13.79
CA GLY A 69 -13.78 4.27 -13.52
C GLY A 69 -13.44 4.14 -12.04
N CYS A 70 -14.45 4.05 -11.16
CA CYS A 70 -14.23 3.83 -9.74
C CYS A 70 -13.72 2.41 -9.48
N ASN A 71 -12.73 2.28 -8.61
CA ASN A 71 -12.16 1.01 -8.19
C ASN A 71 -12.22 0.82 -6.66
N ALA A 72 -12.84 1.76 -5.94
CA ALA A 72 -13.24 1.65 -4.55
C ALA A 72 -14.65 2.23 -4.38
N LEU A 73 -15.39 1.76 -3.40
CA LEU A 73 -16.80 2.08 -3.19
C LEU A 73 -17.05 2.55 -1.76
N VAL A 74 -17.87 3.58 -1.62
CA VAL A 74 -18.48 3.98 -0.35
C VAL A 74 -20.00 3.86 -0.48
N VAL A 75 -20.59 3.01 0.34
CA VAL A 75 -22.03 2.91 0.53
C VAL A 75 -22.41 3.84 1.67
N TYR A 76 -23.14 4.90 1.33
CA TYR A 76 -23.51 5.95 2.28
C TYR A 76 -24.99 5.86 2.66
N LEU A 77 -25.25 5.46 3.90
CA LEU A 77 -26.59 5.42 4.45
C LEU A 77 -27.02 6.84 4.85
N GLY A 78 -27.66 7.56 3.95
CA GLY A 78 -28.20 8.88 4.23
C GLY A 78 -29.47 8.83 5.09
N ASN A 79 -30.14 7.66 5.12
CA ASN A 79 -31.17 7.26 6.07
C ASN A 79 -31.00 5.75 6.34
N PHE A 80 -32.04 5.06 6.85
CA PHE A 80 -31.98 3.66 7.26
C PHE A 80 -31.36 2.72 6.21
N GLY A 81 -31.58 2.95 4.92
CA GLY A 81 -31.06 2.12 3.83
C GLY A 81 -31.80 0.79 3.58
N PRO A 82 -31.67 0.24 2.36
CA PRO A 82 -32.28 -1.04 1.97
C PRO A 82 -31.28 -2.17 2.09
N GLU A 83 -31.35 -2.98 3.12
CA GLU A 83 -30.40 -4.03 3.52
C GLU A 83 -29.99 -4.99 2.38
N ILE A 84 -30.91 -5.32 1.47
CA ILE A 84 -30.61 -6.22 0.35
C ILE A 84 -29.79 -5.52 -0.72
N SER A 85 -30.30 -4.42 -1.25
CA SER A 85 -29.71 -3.75 -2.41
C SER A 85 -28.35 -3.12 -2.09
N GLU A 86 -28.20 -2.54 -0.88
CA GLU A 86 -26.90 -1.94 -0.47
C GLU A 86 -25.82 -2.99 -0.26
N THR A 87 -26.16 -4.15 0.31
CA THR A 87 -25.17 -5.23 0.52
C THR A 87 -24.85 -5.96 -0.79
N LEU A 88 -25.83 -6.11 -1.70
CA LEU A 88 -25.58 -6.64 -3.04
C LEU A 88 -24.72 -5.70 -3.90
N LEU A 89 -24.85 -4.39 -3.75
CA LEU A 89 -23.95 -3.43 -4.39
C LEU A 89 -22.49 -3.74 -4.03
N ALA A 90 -22.18 -3.88 -2.74
CA ALA A 90 -20.83 -4.25 -2.29
C ALA A 90 -20.40 -5.63 -2.77
N LYS A 91 -21.33 -6.60 -2.85
CA LYS A 91 -21.03 -7.95 -3.32
C LYS A 91 -20.63 -8.00 -4.80
N HIS A 92 -21.25 -7.17 -5.63
CA HIS A 92 -21.05 -7.18 -7.09
C HIS A 92 -20.07 -6.11 -7.59
N PHE A 93 -19.64 -5.22 -6.69
CA PHE A 93 -18.57 -4.26 -6.99
C PHE A 93 -17.21 -4.96 -6.99
N ASP A 94 -16.42 -4.75 -8.04
CA ASP A 94 -15.10 -5.38 -8.19
C ASP A 94 -13.99 -4.51 -7.54
N GLY A 95 -14.06 -4.35 -6.23
CA GLY A 95 -13.11 -3.55 -5.47
C GLY A 95 -13.45 -3.50 -3.97
N PRO A 96 -12.62 -2.83 -3.16
CA PRO A 96 -12.93 -2.61 -1.76
C PRO A 96 -14.16 -1.72 -1.58
N ALA A 97 -14.98 -2.06 -0.61
CA ALA A 97 -16.17 -1.30 -0.24
C ALA A 97 -16.11 -0.88 1.23
N MET A 98 -16.54 0.35 1.53
CA MET A 98 -16.74 0.87 2.89
C MET A 98 -18.19 1.24 3.10
N PHE A 99 -18.69 1.04 4.32
CA PHE A 99 -20.03 1.47 4.76
C PHE A 99 -19.92 2.55 5.83
N ILE A 100 -20.59 3.67 5.61
CA ILE A 100 -20.74 4.79 6.56
C ILE A 100 -22.14 5.32 6.51
N ALA A 101 -22.56 6.04 7.56
CA ALA A 101 -23.92 6.51 7.70
C ALA A 101 -23.99 7.93 8.28
N ALA A 102 -25.07 8.65 7.93
CA ALA A 102 -25.33 9.99 8.43
C ALA A 102 -25.82 9.96 9.88
N ALA A 103 -25.23 10.79 10.74
CA ALA A 103 -25.83 11.14 12.03
C ALA A 103 -27.05 12.06 11.84
N GLU A 104 -27.93 12.10 12.83
CA GLU A 104 -28.92 13.16 12.92
C GLU A 104 -28.27 14.47 13.38
N GLU A 105 -28.58 15.57 12.69
CA GLU A 105 -27.87 16.85 12.90
C GLU A 105 -28.39 17.62 14.11
N SER A 106 -29.64 17.41 14.48
CA SER A 106 -30.26 18.10 15.61
C SER A 106 -31.28 17.24 16.37
N GLY A 107 -31.58 17.63 17.61
CA GLY A 107 -32.66 17.01 18.39
C GLY A 107 -34.05 17.18 17.77
N ASP A 108 -34.25 18.21 16.96
CA ASP A 108 -35.52 18.45 16.26
C ASP A 108 -35.74 17.40 15.15
N ASP A 109 -34.71 16.88 14.53
CA ASP A 109 -34.77 15.82 13.52
C ASP A 109 -35.33 14.52 14.11
N LEU A 110 -35.09 14.26 15.39
CA LEU A 110 -35.61 13.06 16.06
C LEU A 110 -37.15 13.00 16.13
N VAL A 111 -37.82 14.14 16.01
CA VAL A 111 -39.27 14.24 16.11
C VAL A 111 -39.96 14.30 14.73
N GLY A 112 -39.38 14.97 13.77
CA GLY A 112 -40.05 15.29 12.52
C GLY A 112 -39.34 14.96 11.22
N GLY A 113 -38.10 14.47 11.24
CA GLY A 113 -37.29 14.30 10.01
C GLY A 113 -36.19 13.28 10.12
N ARG A 114 -36.25 12.41 11.12
CA ARG A 114 -35.19 11.43 11.37
C ARG A 114 -34.98 10.49 10.17
N GLY A 115 -33.74 10.10 9.95
CA GLY A 115 -33.36 9.15 8.92
C GLY A 115 -33.09 7.74 9.44
N ASP A 116 -32.88 7.57 10.74
CA ASP A 116 -32.58 6.31 11.43
C ASP A 116 -31.35 5.58 10.81
N ALA A 117 -30.40 6.32 10.26
CA ALA A 117 -29.25 5.74 9.59
C ALA A 117 -28.32 4.95 10.53
N TYR A 118 -28.28 5.28 11.82
CA TYR A 118 -27.58 4.49 12.82
C TYR A 118 -28.17 3.07 12.93
N CYS A 119 -29.50 2.96 13.01
CA CYS A 119 -30.17 1.66 13.00
C CYS A 119 -29.94 0.91 11.68
N GLY A 120 -29.98 1.63 10.56
CA GLY A 120 -29.62 1.09 9.25
C GLY A 120 -28.21 0.52 9.19
N MET A 121 -27.24 1.21 9.78
CA MET A 121 -25.83 0.74 9.84
C MET A 121 -25.68 -0.56 10.63
N LEU A 122 -26.43 -0.73 11.73
CA LEU A 122 -26.46 -2.00 12.48
C LEU A 122 -27.00 -3.14 11.60
N ASN A 123 -28.09 -2.88 10.86
CA ASN A 123 -28.65 -3.87 9.94
C ASN A 123 -27.75 -4.17 8.76
N ALA A 124 -27.13 -3.16 8.15
CA ALA A 124 -26.13 -3.35 7.09
C ALA A 124 -24.97 -4.24 7.56
N SER A 125 -24.44 -3.97 8.76
CA SER A 125 -23.35 -4.76 9.37
C SER A 125 -23.74 -6.23 9.56
N TYR A 126 -24.97 -6.47 10.08
CA TYR A 126 -25.51 -7.80 10.25
C TYR A 126 -25.67 -8.54 8.91
N ASN A 127 -26.23 -7.86 7.90
CA ASN A 127 -26.49 -8.44 6.58
C ASN A 127 -25.19 -8.72 5.80
N LEU A 128 -24.18 -7.85 5.89
CA LEU A 128 -22.85 -8.11 5.33
C LEU A 128 -22.27 -9.40 5.90
N LYS A 129 -22.33 -9.57 7.22
CA LYS A 129 -21.86 -10.80 7.89
C LYS A 129 -22.69 -12.02 7.49
N LEU A 130 -24.03 -11.91 7.49
CA LEU A 130 -24.94 -12.99 7.12
C LEU A 130 -24.68 -13.51 5.70
N ARG A 131 -24.32 -12.61 4.78
CA ARG A 131 -24.06 -12.91 3.37
C ARG A 131 -22.58 -13.19 3.07
N GLU A 132 -21.72 -13.20 4.09
CA GLU A 132 -20.26 -13.36 3.95
C GLU A 132 -19.62 -12.34 2.98
N ILE A 133 -20.16 -11.11 2.96
CA ILE A 133 -19.65 -10.02 2.13
C ILE A 133 -18.60 -9.25 2.95
N LYS A 134 -17.39 -9.15 2.39
CA LYS A 134 -16.31 -8.38 3.01
C LYS A 134 -16.49 -6.89 2.67
N ALA A 135 -16.62 -6.07 3.69
CA ALA A 135 -16.61 -4.62 3.57
C ALA A 135 -15.89 -4.00 4.78
N TYR A 136 -15.32 -2.82 4.58
CA TYR A 136 -14.71 -2.06 5.66
C TYR A 136 -15.80 -1.25 6.38
N ILE A 137 -15.83 -1.34 7.68
CA ILE A 137 -16.66 -0.52 8.56
C ILE A 137 -15.72 0.16 9.54
N PRO A 138 -15.58 1.50 9.51
CA PRO A 138 -14.73 2.22 10.46
C PRO A 138 -15.22 2.02 11.90
N GLU A 139 -14.38 2.28 12.87
CA GLU A 139 -14.73 2.17 14.30
C GLU A 139 -15.94 3.03 14.67
N ASN A 140 -16.02 4.24 14.10
CA ASN A 140 -17.15 5.16 14.24
C ASN A 140 -17.78 5.42 12.86
N PRO A 141 -18.64 4.52 12.36
CA PRO A 141 -19.15 4.59 10.99
C PRO A 141 -20.26 5.63 10.79
N VAL A 142 -20.82 6.18 11.87
CA VAL A 142 -21.92 7.15 11.83
C VAL A 142 -21.40 8.52 12.26
N GLY A 143 -21.63 9.54 11.44
CA GLY A 143 -21.16 10.89 11.69
C GLY A 143 -21.88 11.94 10.86
N ASP A 144 -21.59 13.21 11.12
CA ASP A 144 -22.03 14.29 10.25
C ASP A 144 -21.30 14.31 8.90
N ALA A 145 -21.52 15.33 8.10
CA ALA A 145 -20.91 15.42 6.76
C ALA A 145 -19.37 15.54 6.82
N GLU A 146 -18.82 16.22 7.83
CA GLU A 146 -17.38 16.39 8.01
C GLU A 146 -16.73 15.10 8.51
N ASP A 147 -17.34 14.46 9.52
CA ASP A 147 -16.89 13.15 10.01
C ASP A 147 -16.87 12.11 8.90
N CYS A 148 -17.93 12.05 8.09
CA CYS A 148 -18.02 11.12 6.97
C CYS A 148 -16.98 11.44 5.86
N ALA A 149 -16.69 12.71 5.63
CA ALA A 149 -15.63 13.12 4.71
C ALA A 149 -14.24 12.63 5.19
N ASP A 150 -13.96 12.73 6.49
CA ASP A 150 -12.74 12.22 7.08
C ASP A 150 -12.64 10.69 6.93
N ARG A 151 -13.73 9.95 7.14
CA ARG A 151 -13.75 8.49 6.92
C ARG A 151 -13.46 8.10 5.47
N ILE A 152 -13.97 8.87 4.50
CA ILE A 152 -13.63 8.63 3.09
C ILE A 152 -12.14 8.86 2.85
N HIS A 153 -11.58 9.93 3.41
CA HIS A 153 -10.15 10.22 3.26
C HIS A 153 -9.28 9.13 3.90
N GLU A 154 -9.62 8.67 5.10
CA GLU A 154 -8.95 7.56 5.80
C GLU A 154 -9.08 6.22 5.06
N PHE A 155 -10.15 6.02 4.30
CA PHE A 155 -10.37 4.80 3.51
C PHE A 155 -9.49 4.72 2.26
N ILE A 156 -9.13 5.84 1.64
CA ILE A 156 -8.34 5.86 0.39
C ILE A 156 -7.04 5.06 0.50
N PRO A 157 -6.18 5.24 1.52
CA PRO A 157 -4.97 4.43 1.67
C PRO A 157 -5.27 2.93 1.90
N ILE A 158 -6.33 2.59 2.61
CA ILE A 158 -6.77 1.20 2.79
C ILE A 158 -7.21 0.61 1.44
N ALA A 159 -8.03 1.34 0.70
CA ALA A 159 -8.48 0.94 -0.63
C ALA A 159 -7.31 0.77 -1.60
N ARG A 160 -6.31 1.66 -1.55
CA ARG A 160 -5.10 1.58 -2.38
C ARG A 160 -4.34 0.29 -2.11
N ALA A 161 -4.13 -0.08 -0.86
CA ALA A 161 -3.49 -1.35 -0.51
C ALA A 161 -4.28 -2.56 -1.04
N LEU A 162 -5.60 -2.58 -0.87
CA LEU A 162 -6.45 -3.68 -1.32
C LEU A 162 -6.51 -3.81 -2.85
N VAL A 163 -6.60 -2.68 -3.57
CA VAL A 163 -6.52 -2.64 -5.04
C VAL A 163 -5.15 -3.13 -5.50
N GLY A 164 -4.08 -2.71 -4.81
CA GLY A 164 -2.72 -3.13 -5.12
C GLY A 164 -2.51 -4.62 -4.96
N LEU A 165 -2.93 -5.19 -3.82
CA LEU A 165 -2.76 -6.62 -3.52
C LEU A 165 -3.42 -7.53 -4.56
N LYS A 166 -4.57 -7.14 -5.08
CA LYS A 166 -5.31 -7.91 -6.09
C LYS A 166 -4.52 -8.05 -7.39
N ASP A 167 -3.70 -7.07 -7.73
CA ASP A 167 -2.92 -7.01 -8.97
C ASP A 167 -1.40 -7.13 -8.73
N LEU A 168 -0.97 -7.55 -7.53
CA LEU A 168 0.43 -7.73 -7.18
C LEU A 168 0.97 -9.08 -7.61
N LYS A 169 2.18 -9.08 -8.14
CA LYS A 169 3.05 -10.26 -8.31
C LYS A 169 4.34 -10.06 -7.54
N ILE A 170 4.70 -11.03 -6.71
CA ILE A 170 6.00 -11.09 -6.06
C ILE A 170 6.85 -12.12 -6.79
N ILE A 171 8.01 -11.68 -7.30
CA ILE A 171 8.98 -12.52 -7.98
C ILE A 171 10.15 -12.77 -7.03
N SER A 172 10.41 -14.04 -6.73
CA SER A 172 11.47 -14.46 -5.82
C SER A 172 12.58 -15.20 -6.53
N PHE A 173 13.83 -15.03 -6.04
CA PHE A 173 15.02 -15.69 -6.56
C PHE A 173 15.73 -16.50 -5.45
N GLY A 174 15.53 -17.81 -5.50
CA GLY A 174 16.08 -18.78 -4.57
C GLY A 174 15.08 -19.28 -3.56
N PRO A 175 15.41 -20.25 -2.69
CA PRO A 175 14.84 -20.33 -1.38
C PRO A 175 15.56 -19.38 -0.43
N ARG A 176 14.91 -19.01 0.69
CA ARG A 176 15.59 -18.32 1.80
C ARG A 176 16.91 -19.01 2.19
N PRO A 177 17.85 -18.33 2.84
CA PRO A 177 19.03 -18.98 3.40
C PRO A 177 18.67 -20.10 4.39
N LEU A 178 19.46 -21.17 4.45
CA LEU A 178 19.12 -22.41 5.15
C LEU A 178 18.64 -22.23 6.59
N ASN A 179 19.37 -21.44 7.38
CA ASN A 179 19.08 -21.25 8.80
C ASN A 179 18.22 -19.99 9.09
N PHE A 180 17.65 -19.36 8.07
CA PHE A 180 16.86 -18.13 8.22
C PHE A 180 15.35 -18.45 8.18
N LEU A 181 14.88 -19.21 9.16
CA LEU A 181 13.50 -19.72 9.21
C LEU A 181 12.46 -18.59 9.37
N ALA A 182 12.85 -17.43 9.87
CA ALA A 182 11.99 -16.27 9.96
C ALA A 182 11.39 -15.85 8.60
N CYS A 183 12.13 -16.08 7.50
CA CYS A 183 11.68 -15.76 6.14
C CYS A 183 10.93 -16.92 5.46
N ASN A 184 10.42 -17.91 6.22
CA ASN A 184 9.63 -19.00 5.67
C ASN A 184 8.17 -18.54 5.45
N ALA A 185 7.78 -18.37 4.19
CA ALA A 185 6.46 -17.85 3.81
C ALA A 185 5.52 -18.97 3.34
N PRO A 186 4.37 -19.22 4.02
CA PRO A 186 3.31 -20.08 3.52
C PRO A 186 2.52 -19.36 2.42
N ILE A 187 2.92 -19.56 1.18
CA ILE A 187 2.43 -18.83 -0.01
C ILE A 187 0.92 -18.97 -0.26
N LYS A 188 0.28 -20.05 0.21
CA LYS A 188 -1.16 -20.23 0.04
C LYS A 188 -1.98 -19.02 0.53
N ARG A 189 -1.56 -18.42 1.66
CA ARG A 189 -2.23 -17.24 2.21
C ARG A 189 -2.14 -16.01 1.32
N LEU A 190 -1.11 -15.91 0.52
CA LEU A 190 -0.91 -14.82 -0.44
C LEU A 190 -1.87 -14.95 -1.63
N TYR A 191 -2.09 -16.18 -2.12
CA TYR A 191 -3.13 -16.43 -3.13
C TYR A 191 -4.53 -16.09 -2.61
N ASP A 192 -4.82 -16.35 -1.34
CA ASP A 192 -6.10 -15.98 -0.72
C ASP A 192 -6.31 -14.44 -0.68
N LEU A 193 -5.22 -13.66 -0.72
CA LEU A 193 -5.23 -12.19 -0.84
C LEU A 193 -5.24 -11.68 -2.29
N GLY A 194 -5.11 -12.57 -3.27
CA GLY A 194 -5.01 -12.22 -4.68
C GLY A 194 -3.58 -11.97 -5.17
N VAL A 195 -2.57 -12.10 -4.30
CA VAL A 195 -1.15 -11.92 -4.65
C VAL A 195 -0.63 -13.16 -5.38
N GLU A 196 0.00 -12.95 -6.51
CA GLU A 196 0.68 -14.00 -7.28
C GLU A 196 2.15 -14.12 -6.84
N ILE A 197 2.64 -15.35 -6.76
CA ILE A 197 4.04 -15.63 -6.42
C ILE A 197 4.69 -16.39 -7.57
N GLU A 198 5.84 -15.90 -8.01
CA GLU A 198 6.72 -16.58 -8.95
C GLU A 198 8.03 -16.93 -8.25
N GLU A 199 8.33 -18.22 -8.17
CA GLU A 199 9.55 -18.73 -7.53
C GLU A 199 10.55 -19.17 -8.57
N ASN A 200 11.70 -18.51 -8.61
CA ASN A 200 12.84 -18.79 -9.49
C ASN A 200 14.07 -19.20 -8.68
N SER A 201 15.00 -19.87 -9.29
CA SER A 201 16.29 -20.16 -8.66
C SER A 201 17.28 -19.01 -8.86
N GLU A 202 18.33 -18.95 -8.01
CA GLU A 202 19.45 -18.04 -8.23
C GLU A 202 20.22 -18.37 -9.52
N LEU A 203 20.13 -19.61 -10.03
CA LEU A 203 20.75 -19.99 -11.31
C LEU A 203 20.05 -19.36 -12.49
N ASP A 204 18.72 -19.27 -12.46
CA ASP A 204 17.92 -18.59 -13.50
C ASP A 204 18.30 -17.11 -13.56
N LEU A 205 18.40 -16.47 -12.38
CA LEU A 205 18.85 -15.09 -12.26
C LEU A 205 20.31 -14.91 -12.76
N PHE A 206 21.20 -15.83 -12.44
CA PHE A 206 22.60 -15.77 -12.87
C PHE A 206 22.74 -15.95 -14.40
N GLU A 207 21.96 -16.84 -14.99
CA GLU A 207 21.92 -17.00 -16.45
C GLU A 207 21.39 -15.72 -17.12
N ALA A 208 20.30 -15.14 -16.62
CA ALA A 208 19.78 -13.88 -17.14
C ALA A 208 20.80 -12.74 -17.00
N PHE A 209 21.47 -12.64 -15.86
CA PHE A 209 22.55 -11.67 -15.65
C PHE A 209 23.67 -11.81 -16.69
N ASN A 210 24.10 -13.03 -16.98
CA ASN A 210 25.15 -13.28 -17.97
C ASN A 210 24.69 -12.91 -19.40
N LYS A 211 23.40 -13.09 -19.73
CA LYS A 211 22.85 -12.69 -21.03
C LYS A 211 22.87 -11.17 -21.24
N HIS A 212 22.82 -10.39 -20.17
CA HIS A 212 22.92 -8.93 -20.20
C HIS A 212 24.38 -8.42 -20.25
N ALA A 213 25.36 -9.30 -20.36
CA ALA A 213 26.77 -8.88 -20.49
C ALA A 213 26.98 -8.05 -21.77
N GLY A 214 27.43 -6.81 -21.60
CA GLY A 214 27.66 -5.90 -22.73
C GLY A 214 26.38 -5.18 -23.24
N ASP A 215 25.28 -5.21 -22.50
CA ASP A 215 24.08 -4.43 -22.84
C ASP A 215 24.44 -2.95 -23.02
N GLU A 216 23.97 -2.35 -24.11
CA GLU A 216 24.27 -0.97 -24.49
C GLU A 216 23.75 0.08 -23.50
N ARG A 217 22.78 -0.27 -22.64
CA ARG A 217 22.20 0.61 -21.59
C ARG A 217 23.10 0.74 -20.36
N ILE A 218 24.05 -0.20 -20.15
CA ILE A 218 24.93 -0.24 -18.96
C ILE A 218 25.64 1.08 -18.71
N PRO A 219 26.30 1.74 -19.70
CA PRO A 219 27.00 3.00 -19.45
C PRO A 219 26.09 4.13 -18.96
N GLY A 220 24.84 4.15 -19.41
CA GLY A 220 23.83 5.12 -18.94
C GLY A 220 23.50 4.93 -17.46
N VAL A 221 23.23 3.69 -17.06
CA VAL A 221 22.91 3.34 -15.67
C VAL A 221 24.12 3.57 -14.75
N VAL A 222 25.35 3.26 -15.20
CA VAL A 222 26.58 3.57 -14.45
C VAL A 222 26.68 5.06 -14.15
N LYS A 223 26.43 5.91 -15.15
CA LYS A 223 26.47 7.37 -14.97
C LYS A 223 25.43 7.86 -13.94
N GLU A 224 24.22 7.29 -13.95
CA GLU A 224 23.21 7.58 -12.92
C GLU A 224 23.69 7.17 -11.52
N MET A 225 24.28 5.97 -11.39
CA MET A 225 24.82 5.46 -10.14
C MET A 225 25.97 6.32 -9.61
N GLU A 226 26.87 6.79 -10.49
CA GLU A 226 27.96 7.70 -10.13
C GLU A 226 27.42 9.03 -9.59
N GLN A 227 26.40 9.58 -10.23
CA GLN A 227 25.77 10.83 -9.79
C GLN A 227 25.06 10.66 -8.44
N GLU A 228 24.36 9.54 -8.24
CA GLU A 228 23.64 9.25 -7.01
C GLU A 228 24.57 9.02 -5.82
N LEU A 229 25.65 8.29 -6.02
CA LEU A 229 26.61 7.96 -4.97
C LEU A 229 27.59 9.10 -4.68
N GLY A 230 27.98 9.87 -5.69
CA GLY A 230 28.97 10.93 -5.55
C GLY A 230 30.24 10.48 -4.81
N GLU A 231 30.61 11.22 -3.76
CA GLU A 231 31.78 10.90 -2.91
C GLU A 231 31.60 9.60 -2.08
N GLY A 232 30.38 9.12 -1.93
CA GLY A 232 30.04 7.85 -1.28
C GLY A 232 30.43 6.63 -2.10
N ASN A 233 30.79 6.79 -3.37
CA ASN A 233 31.24 5.70 -4.23
C ASN A 233 32.70 5.30 -3.88
N LYS A 234 32.85 4.27 -3.06
CA LYS A 234 34.16 3.71 -2.70
C LYS A 234 34.51 2.43 -3.48
N LYS A 235 33.68 2.05 -4.45
CA LYS A 235 33.80 0.83 -5.27
C LYS A 235 33.40 1.08 -6.74
N PRO A 236 34.03 2.04 -7.43
CA PRO A 236 33.66 2.38 -8.80
C PRO A 236 33.83 1.20 -9.77
N GLU A 237 34.76 0.28 -9.48
CA GLU A 237 35.07 -0.88 -10.30
C GLU A 237 33.92 -1.90 -10.44
N ILE A 238 32.91 -1.88 -9.54
CA ILE A 238 31.77 -2.80 -9.61
C ILE A 238 30.53 -2.19 -10.24
N LEU A 239 30.48 -0.88 -10.51
CA LEU A 239 29.30 -0.19 -11.01
C LEU A 239 28.74 -0.80 -12.29
N SER A 240 29.60 -1.22 -13.21
CA SER A 240 29.15 -1.84 -14.46
C SER A 240 28.40 -3.15 -14.22
N LYS A 241 28.83 -3.96 -13.25
CA LYS A 241 28.12 -5.19 -12.86
C LYS A 241 26.81 -4.91 -12.15
N LEU A 242 26.79 -3.88 -11.29
CA LEU A 242 25.56 -3.45 -10.62
C LEU A 242 24.54 -2.92 -11.62
N ALA A 243 24.98 -2.14 -12.62
CA ALA A 243 24.13 -1.66 -13.69
C ALA A 243 23.57 -2.81 -14.55
N GLN A 244 24.42 -3.77 -14.91
CA GLN A 244 24.01 -4.99 -15.59
C GLN A 244 22.93 -5.75 -14.77
N TYR A 245 23.12 -5.88 -13.46
CA TYR A 245 22.17 -6.55 -12.57
C TYR A 245 20.84 -5.79 -12.44
N GLU A 246 20.88 -4.47 -12.35
CA GLU A 246 19.67 -3.64 -12.35
C GLU A 246 18.84 -3.82 -13.62
N LEU A 247 19.51 -3.78 -14.78
CA LEU A 247 18.86 -4.02 -16.08
C LEU A 247 18.28 -5.43 -16.16
N THR A 248 19.00 -6.43 -15.66
CA THR A 248 18.50 -7.81 -15.60
C THR A 248 17.20 -7.92 -14.83
N LEU A 249 17.13 -7.28 -13.65
CA LEU A 249 15.92 -7.33 -12.84
C LEU A 249 14.75 -6.55 -13.47
N LEU A 250 15.03 -5.41 -14.09
CA LEU A 250 13.99 -4.61 -14.75
C LEU A 250 13.40 -5.33 -15.96
N ASP A 251 14.25 -5.93 -16.79
CA ASP A 251 13.78 -6.71 -17.95
C ASP A 251 13.06 -7.98 -17.50
N TRP A 252 13.52 -8.64 -16.43
CA TRP A 252 12.80 -9.76 -15.83
C TRP A 252 11.39 -9.37 -15.39
N VAL A 253 11.26 -8.23 -14.73
CA VAL A 253 9.94 -7.71 -14.31
C VAL A 253 9.03 -7.50 -15.52
N GLU A 254 9.50 -6.88 -16.58
CA GLU A 254 8.68 -6.64 -17.78
C GLU A 254 8.29 -7.95 -18.50
N GLU A 255 9.18 -8.93 -18.56
CA GLU A 255 8.91 -10.21 -19.19
C GLU A 255 7.97 -11.12 -18.38
N HIS A 256 8.07 -11.04 -17.04
CA HIS A 256 7.41 -11.98 -16.13
C HIS A 256 6.19 -11.44 -15.38
N ARG A 257 5.94 -10.12 -15.38
CA ARG A 257 4.76 -9.57 -14.68
C ARG A 257 3.43 -10.12 -15.19
N GLY A 258 3.36 -10.54 -16.46
CA GLY A 258 2.15 -11.04 -17.09
C GLY A 258 1.07 -9.96 -17.18
N TYR A 259 -0.16 -10.29 -16.78
CA TYR A 259 -1.28 -9.33 -16.74
C TYR A 259 -1.31 -8.48 -15.46
N ARG A 260 -0.43 -8.77 -14.49
CA ARG A 260 -0.37 -8.03 -13.23
C ARG A 260 0.13 -6.60 -13.44
N LYS A 261 -0.41 -5.67 -12.67
CA LYS A 261 -0.04 -4.25 -12.78
C LYS A 261 1.14 -3.89 -11.90
N TYR A 262 1.27 -4.56 -10.75
CA TYR A 262 2.27 -4.24 -9.71
C TYR A 262 3.20 -5.43 -9.49
N VAL A 263 4.47 -5.13 -9.26
CA VAL A 263 5.50 -6.14 -9.03
C VAL A 263 6.37 -5.73 -7.85
N ALA A 264 6.73 -6.71 -7.05
CA ALA A 264 7.74 -6.59 -6.01
C ALA A 264 8.71 -7.78 -6.12
N LEU A 265 9.94 -7.61 -5.68
CA LEU A 265 10.99 -8.60 -5.81
C LEU A 265 11.50 -9.05 -4.45
N THR A 266 12.07 -10.25 -4.40
CA THR A 266 12.88 -10.67 -3.27
C THR A 266 14.02 -11.56 -3.70
N SER A 267 15.19 -11.34 -3.12
CA SER A 267 16.41 -12.08 -3.42
C SER A 267 17.22 -12.27 -2.14
N LYS A 268 18.40 -12.85 -2.23
CA LYS A 268 19.35 -12.95 -1.10
C LYS A 268 20.75 -12.58 -1.53
N CYS A 269 21.55 -12.01 -0.61
CA CYS A 269 22.92 -11.62 -0.87
C CYS A 269 23.95 -12.69 -0.45
N TRP A 270 23.50 -13.75 0.22
CA TRP A 270 24.35 -14.83 0.76
C TRP A 270 23.61 -16.17 0.76
N PRO A 271 24.29 -17.35 0.85
CA PRO A 271 25.74 -17.48 0.98
C PRO A 271 26.50 -17.44 -0.34
N ALA A 272 25.89 -17.76 -1.48
CA ALA A 272 26.59 -17.97 -2.75
C ALA A 272 26.58 -16.75 -3.68
N PHE A 273 25.62 -15.82 -3.51
CA PHE A 273 25.44 -14.70 -4.42
C PHE A 273 26.72 -13.90 -4.65
N GLN A 274 27.36 -13.44 -3.57
CA GLN A 274 28.57 -12.63 -3.67
C GLN A 274 29.70 -13.31 -4.42
N THR A 275 29.89 -14.62 -4.23
CA THR A 275 30.97 -15.36 -4.89
C THR A 275 30.68 -15.61 -6.36
N GLN A 276 29.42 -15.76 -6.75
CA GLN A 276 29.02 -16.04 -8.14
C GLN A 276 28.91 -14.75 -8.96
N PHE A 277 28.27 -13.72 -8.45
CA PHE A 277 28.10 -12.45 -9.16
C PHE A 277 29.33 -11.51 -9.02
N GLY A 278 30.11 -11.67 -7.94
CA GLY A 278 31.28 -10.83 -7.63
C GLY A 278 30.95 -9.50 -6.98
N PHE A 279 29.68 -9.34 -6.52
CA PHE A 279 29.17 -8.18 -5.77
C PHE A 279 28.00 -8.61 -4.89
N VAL A 280 27.44 -7.70 -4.10
CA VAL A 280 26.19 -7.89 -3.35
C VAL A 280 25.08 -6.99 -3.90
N PRO A 281 23.82 -7.43 -3.91
CA PRO A 281 22.72 -6.71 -4.60
C PRO A 281 22.21 -5.47 -3.87
N CYS A 282 22.67 -5.21 -2.65
CA CYS A 282 22.08 -4.25 -1.71
C CYS A 282 21.82 -2.86 -2.30
N TYR A 283 22.79 -2.29 -3.06
CA TYR A 283 22.61 -0.98 -3.66
C TYR A 283 21.59 -0.98 -4.80
N VAL A 284 21.53 -2.02 -5.60
CA VAL A 284 20.51 -2.16 -6.65
C VAL A 284 19.13 -2.34 -6.04
N ASN A 285 18.99 -3.15 -4.99
CA ASN A 285 17.74 -3.31 -4.26
C ASN A 285 17.23 -1.95 -3.73
N SER A 286 18.14 -1.16 -3.13
CA SER A 286 17.85 0.20 -2.68
C SER A 286 17.37 1.12 -3.82
N ARG A 287 17.99 1.05 -4.99
CA ARG A 287 17.58 1.83 -6.17
C ARG A 287 16.22 1.42 -6.69
N LEU A 288 15.91 0.13 -6.76
CA LEU A 288 14.60 -0.37 -7.19
C LEU A 288 13.49 0.03 -6.22
N THR A 289 13.73 -0.10 -4.91
CA THR A 289 12.82 0.42 -3.87
C THR A 289 12.57 1.93 -4.07
N GLY A 290 13.63 2.68 -4.37
CA GLY A 290 13.55 4.12 -4.70
C GLY A 290 12.77 4.46 -5.98
N ARG A 291 12.54 3.47 -6.85
CA ARG A 291 11.69 3.56 -8.05
C ARG A 291 10.28 3.00 -7.83
N GLY A 292 9.94 2.66 -6.58
CA GLY A 292 8.64 2.11 -6.21
C GLY A 292 8.49 0.61 -6.46
N ILE A 293 9.60 -0.11 -6.71
CA ILE A 293 9.62 -1.58 -6.81
C ILE A 293 10.26 -2.11 -5.54
N PRO A 294 9.48 -2.54 -4.53
CA PRO A 294 10.04 -3.08 -3.30
C PRO A 294 10.92 -4.31 -3.58
N VAL A 295 12.07 -4.38 -2.92
CA VAL A 295 12.98 -5.54 -3.01
C VAL A 295 13.48 -5.92 -1.63
N SER A 296 12.95 -6.99 -1.05
CA SER A 296 13.46 -7.49 0.23
C SER A 296 14.65 -8.43 0.05
N CYS A 297 15.44 -8.58 1.11
CA CYS A 297 16.54 -9.56 1.18
C CYS A 297 16.08 -10.86 1.84
N GLU A 298 16.97 -11.85 1.93
CA GLU A 298 16.77 -13.18 2.54
C GLU A 298 15.61 -13.98 1.92
N VAL A 299 15.11 -13.58 0.74
CA VAL A 299 13.89 -14.12 0.12
C VAL A 299 12.71 -14.00 1.09
N ASP A 300 12.63 -12.86 1.79
CA ASP A 300 11.53 -12.55 2.68
C ASP A 300 10.30 -12.06 1.90
N ILE A 301 9.48 -13.01 1.47
CA ILE A 301 8.27 -12.74 0.70
C ILE A 301 7.28 -11.88 1.49
N TYR A 302 7.14 -12.12 2.80
CA TYR A 302 6.24 -11.33 3.65
C TYR A 302 6.80 -9.93 3.95
N GLY A 303 8.12 -9.78 4.04
CA GLY A 303 8.77 -8.49 4.10
C GLY A 303 8.51 -7.67 2.83
N THR A 304 8.67 -8.30 1.67
CA THR A 304 8.32 -7.68 0.37
C THR A 304 6.86 -7.23 0.30
N LEU A 305 5.94 -8.08 0.76
CA LEU A 305 4.52 -7.76 0.86
C LEU A 305 4.28 -6.56 1.77
N SER A 306 4.96 -6.53 2.92
CA SER A 306 4.84 -5.44 3.90
C SER A 306 5.35 -4.11 3.36
N GLU A 307 6.46 -4.10 2.63
CA GLU A 307 6.96 -2.90 1.93
C GLU A 307 5.96 -2.41 0.89
N PHE A 308 5.38 -3.31 0.09
CA PHE A 308 4.38 -2.94 -0.91
C PHE A 308 3.12 -2.34 -0.27
N ILE A 309 2.58 -2.97 0.77
CA ILE A 309 1.43 -2.46 1.52
C ILE A 309 1.76 -1.10 2.13
N GLY A 310 2.92 -0.97 2.77
CA GLY A 310 3.37 0.29 3.36
C GLY A 310 3.48 1.41 2.33
N ALA A 311 4.02 1.12 1.15
CA ALA A 311 4.11 2.07 0.05
C ALA A 311 2.71 2.47 -0.48
N CYS A 312 1.77 1.52 -0.58
CA CYS A 312 0.39 1.80 -0.96
C CYS A 312 -0.31 2.71 0.07
N VAL A 313 -0.12 2.44 1.36
CA VAL A 313 -0.78 3.21 2.45
C VAL A 313 -0.19 4.60 2.56
N SER A 314 1.14 4.73 2.58
CA SER A 314 1.80 6.04 2.71
C SER A 314 1.77 6.89 1.44
N GLY A 315 1.60 6.27 0.27
CA GLY A 315 1.79 6.94 -1.03
C GLY A 315 3.24 7.31 -1.32
N ASP A 316 4.19 6.75 -0.57
CA ASP A 316 5.62 7.03 -0.65
C ASP A 316 6.44 5.74 -0.48
N MET A 317 7.72 5.80 -0.75
CA MET A 317 8.64 4.70 -0.53
C MET A 317 8.78 4.41 0.96
N VAL A 318 8.74 3.14 1.32
CA VAL A 318 8.98 2.67 2.67
C VAL A 318 10.26 1.84 2.74
N THR A 319 10.71 1.54 3.94
CA THR A 319 11.91 0.76 4.20
C THR A 319 11.58 -0.38 5.15
N LEU A 320 11.97 -1.59 4.76
CA LEU A 320 11.99 -2.74 5.66
C LEU A 320 13.31 -2.74 6.43
N LEU A 321 13.26 -2.74 7.75
CA LEU A 321 14.43 -2.77 8.63
C LEU A 321 14.40 -3.99 9.53
N ASP A 322 15.58 -4.54 9.80
CA ASP A 322 15.76 -5.46 10.91
C ASP A 322 15.81 -4.70 12.23
N ILE A 323 15.22 -5.23 13.27
CA ILE A 323 15.47 -4.77 14.64
C ILE A 323 16.79 -5.38 15.08
N ASN A 324 17.89 -4.62 14.95
CA ASN A 324 19.23 -5.15 15.10
C ASN A 324 19.76 -5.10 16.53
N ASN A 325 19.46 -4.03 17.26
CA ASN A 325 20.06 -3.77 18.55
C ASN A 325 19.14 -2.99 19.47
N THR A 326 19.44 -3.04 20.77
CA THR A 326 19.03 -2.01 21.72
C THR A 326 19.80 -0.72 21.45
N VAL A 327 19.23 0.41 21.79
CA VAL A 327 19.95 1.70 21.72
C VAL A 327 21.08 1.71 22.78
N PRO A 328 22.34 2.00 22.40
CA PRO A 328 23.43 2.18 23.37
C PRO A 328 23.11 3.28 24.38
N LYS A 329 23.54 3.09 25.63
CA LYS A 329 23.20 4.02 26.72
C LYS A 329 23.70 5.46 26.49
N ASP A 330 24.88 5.62 25.92
CA ASP A 330 25.46 6.93 25.57
C ASP A 330 24.62 7.64 24.49
N MET A 331 24.14 6.93 23.47
CA MET A 331 23.24 7.48 22.46
C MET A 331 21.88 7.84 23.07
N TYR A 332 21.32 6.97 23.91
CA TYR A 332 20.08 7.26 24.60
C TYR A 332 20.19 8.53 25.49
N GLU A 333 21.25 8.65 26.29
CA GLU A 333 21.50 9.80 27.15
C GLU A 333 21.69 11.10 26.35
N ALA A 334 22.33 11.02 25.17
CA ALA A 334 22.60 12.19 24.32
C ALA A 334 21.38 12.62 23.49
N ASP A 335 20.62 11.69 22.96
CA ASP A 335 19.68 11.98 21.87
C ASP A 335 18.22 11.78 22.23
N ILE A 336 17.90 11.01 23.30
CA ILE A 336 16.51 10.64 23.63
C ILE A 336 16.12 11.17 25.01
N LYS A 337 16.91 10.89 26.03
CA LYS A 337 16.59 11.21 27.40
C LYS A 337 16.37 12.71 27.62
N GLY A 338 15.20 13.05 28.14
CA GLY A 338 14.81 14.45 28.39
C GLY A 338 14.36 15.24 27.14
N LYS A 339 14.44 14.62 25.95
CA LYS A 339 13.91 15.19 24.71
C LYS A 339 12.60 14.51 24.30
N TYR A 340 12.46 13.23 24.62
CA TYR A 340 11.29 12.41 24.31
C TYR A 340 10.88 11.60 25.54
N ASP A 341 9.59 11.31 25.65
CA ASP A 341 9.01 10.55 26.76
C ASP A 341 9.08 9.03 26.49
N TYR A 342 10.32 8.53 26.29
CA TYR A 342 10.60 7.11 26.13
C TYR A 342 11.71 6.68 27.08
N SER A 343 11.55 5.52 27.71
CA SER A 343 12.64 4.87 28.45
C SER A 343 13.60 4.16 27.50
N LEU A 344 14.79 3.79 27.99
CA LEU A 344 15.75 3.02 27.19
C LEU A 344 15.14 1.71 26.66
N THR A 345 14.26 1.08 27.45
CA THR A 345 13.61 -0.19 27.08
C THR A 345 12.49 -0.04 26.06
N ASP A 346 12.02 1.19 25.81
CA ASP A 346 11.03 1.50 24.79
C ASP A 346 11.68 1.78 23.42
N THR A 347 13.00 1.69 23.35
CA THR A 347 13.78 2.07 22.17
C THR A 347 14.56 0.89 21.59
N PHE A 348 14.72 0.90 20.28
CA PHE A 348 15.56 -0.06 19.56
C PHE A 348 16.23 0.62 18.37
N MET A 349 17.26 -0.02 17.83
CA MET A 349 17.89 0.36 16.57
C MET A 349 17.48 -0.60 15.48
N GLY A 350 16.98 -0.04 14.37
CA GLY A 350 16.68 -0.80 13.17
C GLY A 350 17.50 -0.30 12.00
N PHE A 351 18.11 -1.21 11.25
CA PHE A 351 18.71 -0.91 9.96
C PHE A 351 18.76 -2.16 9.07
N HIS A 352 18.89 -1.94 7.78
CA HIS A 352 19.16 -2.99 6.80
C HIS A 352 20.19 -2.49 5.76
N CYS A 353 21.01 -3.39 5.24
CA CYS A 353 22.08 -2.98 4.34
C CYS A 353 21.64 -2.74 2.89
N GLY A 354 20.43 -3.09 2.48
CA GLY A 354 20.06 -3.06 1.08
C GLY A 354 18.63 -2.68 0.69
N ASN A 355 17.70 -2.54 1.63
CA ASN A 355 16.32 -2.26 1.28
C ASN A 355 15.96 -0.77 1.40
N THR A 356 16.76 0.00 2.11
CA THR A 356 16.48 1.40 2.35
C THR A 356 16.70 2.20 1.07
N CYS A 357 15.67 2.89 0.61
CA CYS A 357 15.78 3.81 -0.52
C CYS A 357 16.82 4.90 -0.24
N SER A 358 17.78 5.07 -1.16
CA SER A 358 18.85 6.08 -1.06
C SER A 358 18.29 7.50 -0.88
N LYS A 359 17.13 7.81 -1.46
CA LYS A 359 16.45 9.10 -1.34
C LYS A 359 15.93 9.43 0.06
N LYS A 360 15.79 8.42 0.93
CA LYS A 360 15.38 8.59 2.33
C LYS A 360 16.56 8.71 3.29
N LEU A 361 17.77 8.64 2.78
CA LEU A 361 19.01 8.72 3.57
C LEU A 361 19.62 10.12 3.45
N ALA A 362 20.34 10.55 4.50
CA ALA A 362 21.10 11.79 4.47
C ALA A 362 22.22 11.74 3.41
N PHE A 363 22.81 10.58 3.22
CA PHE A 363 23.72 10.28 2.11
C PHE A 363 23.81 8.79 1.86
N CYS A 364 24.19 8.39 0.65
CA CYS A 364 24.41 7.01 0.28
C CYS A 364 25.92 6.76 0.17
N SER A 365 26.40 5.64 0.74
CA SER A 365 27.82 5.26 0.66
C SER A 365 27.97 3.77 0.40
N MET A 366 28.74 3.42 -0.62
CA MET A 366 29.12 2.06 -0.95
C MET A 366 30.59 1.85 -0.53
N LYS A 367 30.78 1.34 0.69
CA LYS A 367 32.10 1.22 1.32
C LYS A 367 32.76 -0.16 1.14
N TYR A 368 31.93 -1.21 1.30
CA TYR A 368 32.40 -2.59 1.15
C TYR A 368 31.67 -3.26 0.01
N GLN A 369 31.57 -3.74 -0.83
CA GLN A 369 30.65 -4.34 -1.82
C GLN A 369 29.17 -4.29 -1.42
N THR A 370 28.86 -3.71 -0.26
CA THR A 370 27.55 -3.42 0.27
C THR A 370 27.36 -1.93 0.46
N VAL A 371 26.14 -1.45 0.41
CA VAL A 371 25.81 -0.10 0.83
C VAL A 371 25.88 -0.06 2.36
N SER A 372 26.72 0.81 2.91
CA SER A 372 26.84 1.03 4.34
C SER A 372 26.23 2.39 4.68
N TYR A 373 25.20 2.39 5.50
CA TYR A 373 24.51 3.59 5.96
C TYR A 373 25.11 4.06 7.27
N THR A 374 25.71 5.24 7.27
CA THR A 374 26.40 5.74 8.43
C THR A 374 25.63 6.75 9.25
N HIS A 375 24.51 7.27 8.76
CA HIS A 375 23.64 8.14 9.53
C HIS A 375 22.19 7.95 9.09
N LEU A 376 21.42 7.20 9.88
CA LEU A 376 20.01 7.44 10.02
C LEU A 376 19.86 8.75 10.81
N THR A 377 19.66 9.87 10.12
CA THR A 377 18.90 10.91 10.78
C THR A 377 17.49 10.33 10.89
N LEU A 378 17.10 9.96 12.10
CA LEU A 378 15.70 9.76 12.42
C LEU A 378 14.96 10.96 11.81
N PRO A 379 13.91 10.75 11.00
CA PRO A 379 13.08 11.86 10.63
C PRO A 379 12.66 12.51 11.94
N THR A 380 13.05 13.76 12.11
CA THR A 380 12.51 14.61 13.15
C THR A 380 11.01 14.52 12.97
N THR A 381 10.39 13.87 13.91
CA THR A 381 8.98 13.58 13.96
C THR A 381 8.15 14.80 13.60
N GLU A 382 7.58 14.82 12.43
CA GLU A 382 6.23 15.33 12.31
C GLU A 382 5.31 14.13 12.53
N ARG A 383 4.46 14.26 13.52
CA ARG A 383 3.50 13.26 13.92
C ARG A 383 2.56 12.98 12.74
N VAL A 384 2.46 11.74 12.37
CA VAL A 384 1.25 11.22 11.76
C VAL A 384 0.27 10.92 12.85
#